data_922677cd110cbd4159f6c610b080b554
#
_entry.id   922677cd110cbd4159f6c610b080b554
#
_cell.length_a   1.000
_cell.length_b   1.000
_cell.length_c   1.000
_cell.angle_alpha   90.00
_cell.angle_beta   90.00
_cell.angle_gamma   90.00
#
_symmetry.space_group_name_H-M   'P 1'
#
loop_
_entity.id
_entity.type
_entity.pdbx_description
1 polymer ?
#
loop_
_entity_poly.entity_id
_entity_poly.type
_entity_poly.pdbx_seq_one_letter_code
_entity_poly.pdbx_strand_id
1 'polypeptide(L)'
;MSKQSELLTGYLREDKFIATKKYMGGRPVYHLDMCISQLTTGVDAPPVGVPQDDNRIVDENRGKAFMEYLDSRKEWASPSLLLWCPLEILKFEPLTEVNEKVNDPSVVLGTLAIPRNARQSIRILDGQHRILGFHLWIAKLNKDLMSAKSHLANAKKMGQKAVIDQAKERLDIAEENMSRSNNESVGIDILVCSSSQEAKQIFADIANNAKGMVKALAIGFDQSKIVNRVTTVLAGEKPHKLLQDRIDFNKDRVSGNSPYLFSAKALSDVVRSVMVGTIGKIKKNYEVSSFDSIFEARAREFLDALSQAFEEDFKKSPQELRDTSLLGSGTIFRVLAGVWFELTSNTDVNGKKVEPKMSRKSAIEFFTKLAPFMEIPIRPGNGWLTTGVFPDPSKIGEVTAPGSRNQELRGLTQEITNWALKPEKFPFK
;
A
#
# COMPACT_ATOMS: atom_id res chain seq x y z
N MET A 1 7.52 -27.92 -51.26
CA MET A 1 7.21 -28.05 -49.83
C MET A 1 5.70 -28.22 -49.70
N SER A 2 5.23 -29.21 -48.94
CA SER A 2 3.79 -29.44 -48.78
C SER A 2 3.16 -28.36 -47.91
N LYS A 3 1.89 -27.99 -48.16
CA LYS A 3 1.11 -27.05 -47.30
C LYS A 3 1.18 -27.41 -45.78
N GLN A 4 1.37 -28.68 -45.44
CA GLN A 4 1.56 -29.14 -44.08
C GLN A 4 2.91 -28.75 -43.49
N SER A 5 3.99 -28.69 -44.29
CA SER A 5 5.30 -28.26 -43.76
C SER A 5 5.36 -26.72 -43.52
N GLU A 6 4.62 -25.95 -44.32
CA GLU A 6 4.47 -24.49 -44.10
C GLU A 6 3.61 -24.18 -42.88
N LEU A 7 2.54 -24.94 -42.66
CA LEU A 7 1.72 -24.85 -41.45
C LEU A 7 2.51 -25.18 -40.17
N LEU A 8 3.31 -26.24 -40.19
CA LEU A 8 4.15 -26.63 -39.06
C LEU A 8 5.29 -25.62 -38.77
N THR A 9 5.94 -25.11 -39.81
CA THR A 9 6.99 -24.09 -39.68
C THR A 9 6.43 -22.72 -39.23
N GLY A 10 5.20 -22.36 -39.65
CA GLY A 10 4.50 -21.17 -39.12
C GLY A 10 4.13 -21.32 -37.66
N TYR A 11 3.61 -22.46 -37.22
CA TYR A 11 3.22 -22.76 -35.87
C TYR A 11 4.42 -22.74 -34.88
N LEU A 12 5.61 -23.11 -35.32
CA LEU A 12 6.84 -23.08 -34.53
C LEU A 12 7.49 -21.68 -34.45
N ARG A 13 7.05 -20.74 -35.27
CA ARG A 13 7.65 -19.40 -35.34
C ARG A 13 6.83 -18.28 -34.72
N GLU A 14 5.55 -18.50 -34.50
CA GLU A 14 4.61 -17.48 -34.01
C GLU A 14 3.83 -18.03 -32.80
N ASP A 15 3.63 -17.20 -31.81
CA ASP A 15 2.66 -17.45 -30.72
C ASP A 15 1.32 -16.82 -31.15
N LYS A 16 0.24 -17.57 -31.07
CA LYS A 16 -1.10 -17.14 -31.47
C LYS A 16 -2.00 -16.98 -30.23
N PHE A 17 -2.71 -15.87 -30.20
CA PHE A 17 -3.62 -15.51 -29.09
C PHE A 17 -4.99 -15.14 -29.67
N ILE A 18 -6.04 -15.44 -28.92
CA ILE A 18 -7.34 -14.80 -29.14
C ILE A 18 -7.19 -13.35 -28.68
N ALA A 19 -7.56 -12.41 -29.52
CA ALA A 19 -7.41 -11.00 -29.21
C ALA A 19 -8.59 -10.19 -29.76
N THR A 20 -8.81 -9.03 -29.17
CA THR A 20 -9.71 -8.00 -29.71
C THR A 20 -8.89 -6.83 -30.23
N LYS A 21 -9.25 -6.35 -31.42
CA LYS A 21 -8.74 -5.09 -31.97
C LYS A 21 -9.73 -3.98 -31.71
N LYS A 22 -9.28 -2.93 -31.08
CA LYS A 22 -10.03 -1.68 -30.83
C LYS A 22 -9.22 -0.47 -31.23
N TYR A 23 -9.80 0.72 -31.20
CA TYR A 23 -9.08 1.96 -31.46
C TYR A 23 -9.09 2.86 -30.22
N MET A 24 -7.94 3.46 -29.91
CA MET A 24 -7.79 4.42 -28.82
C MET A 24 -7.05 5.65 -29.36
N GLY A 25 -7.72 6.81 -29.39
CA GLY A 25 -7.17 8.01 -29.97
C GLY A 25 -6.78 7.86 -31.46
N GLY A 26 -7.55 7.07 -32.22
CA GLY A 26 -7.27 6.76 -33.64
C GLY A 26 -6.21 5.68 -33.88
N ARG A 27 -5.55 5.15 -32.83
CA ARG A 27 -4.53 4.11 -32.94
C ARG A 27 -5.13 2.73 -32.71
N PRO A 28 -4.71 1.71 -33.45
CA PRO A 28 -5.10 0.34 -33.18
C PRO A 28 -4.46 -0.13 -31.86
N VAL A 29 -5.27 -0.78 -31.04
CA VAL A 29 -4.87 -1.43 -29.79
C VAL A 29 -5.36 -2.86 -29.84
N TYR A 30 -4.48 -3.80 -29.55
CA TYR A 30 -4.81 -5.21 -29.44
C TYR A 30 -4.86 -5.62 -27.98
N HIS A 31 -6.03 -6.10 -27.53
CA HIS A 31 -6.20 -6.63 -26.19
C HIS A 31 -6.20 -8.14 -26.23
N LEU A 32 -5.42 -8.76 -25.35
CA LEU A 32 -5.34 -10.21 -25.17
C LEU A 32 -5.04 -10.54 -23.71
N ASP A 33 -5.33 -11.79 -23.33
CA ASP A 33 -4.96 -12.33 -22.04
C ASP A 33 -3.78 -13.30 -22.21
N MET A 34 -2.79 -13.19 -21.31
CA MET A 34 -1.69 -14.15 -21.21
C MET A 34 -1.68 -14.75 -19.82
N CYS A 35 -1.52 -16.07 -19.69
CA CYS A 35 -1.18 -16.63 -18.42
C CYS A 35 0.23 -16.16 -18.00
N ILE A 36 0.50 -16.18 -16.68
CA ILE A 36 1.73 -15.55 -16.16
C ILE A 36 2.98 -16.23 -16.70
N SER A 37 2.94 -17.55 -16.89
CA SER A 37 4.04 -18.30 -17.50
C SER A 37 4.28 -17.91 -18.96
N GLN A 38 3.20 -17.65 -19.74
CA GLN A 38 3.32 -17.16 -21.13
C GLN A 38 3.86 -15.73 -21.16
N LEU A 39 3.38 -14.85 -20.28
CA LEU A 39 3.86 -13.49 -20.17
C LEU A 39 5.37 -13.44 -19.90
N THR A 40 5.84 -14.18 -18.91
CA THR A 40 7.27 -14.19 -18.53
C THR A 40 8.17 -14.87 -19.55
N THR A 41 7.59 -15.67 -20.44
CA THR A 41 8.32 -16.25 -21.58
C THR A 41 8.29 -15.33 -22.81
N GLY A 42 7.22 -14.55 -22.95
CA GLY A 42 6.94 -13.71 -24.13
C GLY A 42 7.45 -12.27 -24.02
N VAL A 43 7.59 -11.74 -22.80
CA VAL A 43 8.04 -10.38 -22.52
C VAL A 43 9.23 -10.44 -21.57
N ASP A 44 10.33 -9.83 -21.96
CA ASP A 44 11.56 -9.84 -21.15
C ASP A 44 11.37 -9.05 -19.84
N ALA A 45 12.07 -9.51 -18.79
CA ALA A 45 12.14 -8.76 -17.55
C ALA A 45 12.79 -7.38 -17.78
N PRO A 46 12.18 -6.28 -17.33
CA PRO A 46 12.77 -4.97 -17.51
C PRO A 46 14.09 -4.87 -16.69
N PRO A 47 15.14 -4.23 -17.26
CA PRO A 47 16.42 -4.08 -16.56
C PRO A 47 16.27 -3.18 -15.33
N VAL A 48 16.78 -3.66 -14.20
CA VAL A 48 16.69 -2.97 -12.90
C VAL A 48 17.81 -1.93 -12.75
N GLY A 49 17.46 -0.73 -12.29
CA GLY A 49 18.42 0.32 -11.99
C GLY A 49 19.10 0.95 -13.22
N VAL A 50 18.73 0.53 -14.42
CA VAL A 50 19.28 1.04 -15.68
C VAL A 50 18.33 2.05 -16.30
N PRO A 51 18.83 3.25 -16.72
CA PRO A 51 18.03 4.19 -17.49
C PRO A 51 17.55 3.55 -18.82
N GLN A 52 16.29 3.74 -19.14
CA GLN A 52 15.69 3.30 -20.40
C GLN A 52 15.29 4.50 -21.24
N ASP A 53 15.39 4.39 -22.55
CA ASP A 53 15.08 5.50 -23.45
C ASP A 53 13.61 5.90 -23.43
N ASP A 54 12.71 4.94 -23.24
CA ASP A 54 11.26 5.08 -23.37
C ASP A 54 10.48 4.84 -22.08
N ASN A 55 11.19 4.68 -20.94
CA ASN A 55 10.54 4.46 -19.67
C ASN A 55 11.42 4.95 -18.48
N ARG A 56 10.83 5.04 -17.29
CA ARG A 56 11.57 5.37 -16.06
C ARG A 56 12.41 4.20 -15.56
N ILE A 57 13.42 4.51 -14.75
CA ILE A 57 14.26 3.50 -14.08
C ILE A 57 13.39 2.55 -13.26
N VAL A 58 13.63 1.25 -13.39
CA VAL A 58 12.91 0.21 -12.64
C VAL A 58 13.46 0.09 -11.23
N ASP A 59 12.59 0.23 -10.25
CA ASP A 59 12.88 0.01 -8.84
C ASP A 59 12.64 -1.45 -8.46
N GLU A 60 13.70 -2.17 -8.11
CA GLU A 60 13.63 -3.58 -7.73
C GLU A 60 12.70 -3.83 -6.53
N ASN A 61 12.68 -2.92 -5.55
CA ASN A 61 11.84 -3.09 -4.36
C ASN A 61 10.35 -3.06 -4.70
N ARG A 62 9.95 -2.29 -5.71
CA ARG A 62 8.57 -2.30 -6.20
C ARG A 62 8.22 -3.61 -6.89
N GLY A 63 9.14 -4.17 -7.68
CA GLY A 63 8.98 -5.51 -8.27
C GLY A 63 8.86 -6.59 -7.21
N LYS A 64 9.72 -6.57 -6.20
CA LYS A 64 9.67 -7.49 -5.05
C LYS A 64 8.37 -7.35 -4.25
N ALA A 65 7.92 -6.13 -4.01
CA ALA A 65 6.65 -5.90 -3.31
C ALA A 65 5.44 -6.47 -4.08
N PHE A 66 5.44 -6.37 -5.40
CA PHE A 66 4.40 -6.97 -6.22
C PHE A 66 4.50 -8.50 -6.25
N MET A 67 5.71 -9.08 -6.33
CA MET A 67 5.92 -10.53 -6.16
C MET A 67 5.38 -11.03 -4.81
N GLU A 68 5.67 -10.34 -3.71
CA GLU A 68 5.16 -10.69 -2.37
C GLU A 68 3.63 -10.59 -2.31
N TYR A 69 3.02 -9.64 -3.01
CA TYR A 69 1.58 -9.52 -3.12
C TYR A 69 0.96 -10.75 -3.81
N LEU A 70 1.51 -11.20 -4.94
CA LEU A 70 1.08 -12.41 -5.66
C LEU A 70 1.25 -13.69 -4.82
N ASP A 71 2.37 -13.78 -4.12
CA ASP A 71 2.73 -14.95 -3.31
C ASP A 71 1.86 -15.07 -2.05
N SER A 72 1.52 -13.94 -1.43
CA SER A 72 0.77 -13.91 -0.18
C SER A 72 -0.75 -13.92 -0.34
N ARG A 73 -1.27 -13.63 -1.54
CA ARG A 73 -2.71 -13.55 -1.79
C ARG A 73 -3.13 -14.50 -2.91
N LYS A 74 -4.09 -15.38 -2.59
CA LYS A 74 -4.75 -16.20 -3.61
C LYS A 74 -5.68 -15.35 -4.49
N GLU A 75 -6.35 -14.37 -3.91
CA GLU A 75 -7.22 -13.41 -4.59
C GLU A 75 -6.43 -12.12 -4.86
N TRP A 76 -5.76 -12.07 -5.99
CA TRP A 76 -5.03 -10.89 -6.46
C TRP A 76 -5.72 -10.24 -7.65
N ALA A 77 -5.48 -8.97 -7.85
CA ALA A 77 -5.96 -8.22 -9.01
C ALA A 77 -4.85 -7.32 -9.57
N SER A 78 -4.84 -7.18 -10.88
CA SER A 78 -3.93 -6.27 -11.59
C SER A 78 -4.65 -5.62 -12.77
N PRO A 79 -4.49 -4.32 -12.98
CA PRO A 79 -4.87 -3.70 -14.25
C PRO A 79 -4.09 -4.33 -15.40
N SER A 80 -4.63 -4.23 -16.63
CA SER A 80 -3.92 -4.64 -17.84
C SER A 80 -2.52 -4.01 -17.92
N LEU A 81 -1.59 -4.76 -18.46
CA LEU A 81 -0.25 -4.27 -18.79
C LEU A 81 -0.32 -3.54 -20.13
N LEU A 82 0.37 -2.43 -20.24
CA LEU A 82 0.41 -1.66 -21.47
C LEU A 82 1.77 -1.84 -22.15
N LEU A 83 1.74 -2.45 -23.33
CA LEU A 83 2.90 -2.68 -24.17
C LEU A 83 2.75 -1.83 -25.45
N TRP A 84 3.82 -1.68 -26.20
CA TRP A 84 3.79 -1.08 -27.52
C TRP A 84 4.74 -1.79 -28.49
N CYS A 85 4.43 -1.72 -29.78
CA CYS A 85 5.30 -2.20 -30.85
C CYS A 85 4.98 -1.50 -32.17
N PRO A 86 5.89 -1.56 -33.15
CA PRO A 86 5.60 -1.20 -34.55
C PRO A 86 4.52 -2.12 -35.14
N LEU A 87 3.76 -1.58 -36.11
CA LEU A 87 2.64 -2.30 -36.77
C LEU A 87 3.09 -3.57 -37.49
N GLU A 88 4.26 -3.54 -38.10
CA GLU A 88 4.78 -4.62 -38.94
C GLU A 88 5.03 -5.92 -38.19
N ILE A 89 5.06 -5.84 -36.85
CA ILE A 89 5.36 -7.00 -36.00
C ILE A 89 4.12 -7.86 -35.76
N LEU A 90 2.94 -7.26 -35.75
CA LEU A 90 1.71 -7.94 -35.39
C LEU A 90 0.94 -8.37 -36.63
N LYS A 91 0.47 -9.62 -36.63
CA LYS A 91 -0.45 -10.14 -37.66
C LYS A 91 -1.79 -10.44 -37.00
N PHE A 92 -2.82 -9.71 -37.36
CA PHE A 92 -4.16 -9.89 -36.85
C PHE A 92 -5.11 -10.39 -37.93
N GLU A 93 -5.77 -11.52 -37.66
CA GLU A 93 -6.76 -12.15 -38.53
C GLU A 93 -8.13 -12.08 -37.87
N PRO A 94 -9.10 -11.30 -38.41
CA PRO A 94 -10.45 -11.21 -37.87
C PRO A 94 -11.20 -12.53 -37.97
N LEU A 95 -12.01 -12.85 -36.96
CA LEU A 95 -13.00 -13.93 -37.00
C LEU A 95 -14.31 -13.39 -37.59
N THR A 96 -14.41 -13.32 -38.90
CA THR A 96 -15.47 -12.65 -39.64
C THR A 96 -16.87 -13.11 -39.24
N GLU A 97 -17.11 -14.43 -39.21
CA GLU A 97 -18.42 -14.99 -38.87
C GLU A 97 -18.90 -14.64 -37.43
N VAL A 98 -17.96 -14.49 -36.51
CA VAL A 98 -18.27 -14.11 -35.12
C VAL A 98 -18.57 -12.61 -35.05
N ASN A 99 -17.77 -11.78 -35.71
CA ASN A 99 -17.94 -10.33 -35.73
C ASN A 99 -19.25 -9.91 -36.39
N GLU A 100 -19.67 -10.59 -37.45
CA GLU A 100 -20.96 -10.36 -38.11
C GLU A 100 -22.14 -10.65 -37.16
N LYS A 101 -22.02 -11.67 -36.31
CA LYS A 101 -23.07 -12.02 -35.31
C LYS A 101 -23.10 -11.05 -34.12
N VAL A 102 -21.95 -10.59 -33.65
CA VAL A 102 -21.86 -9.63 -32.55
C VAL A 102 -22.26 -8.23 -32.96
N ASN A 103 -21.99 -7.85 -34.23
CA ASN A 103 -22.36 -6.56 -34.83
C ASN A 103 -21.96 -5.33 -34.00
N ASP A 104 -20.78 -5.39 -33.33
CA ASP A 104 -20.18 -4.27 -32.63
C ASP A 104 -19.02 -3.68 -33.42
N PRO A 105 -19.19 -2.50 -34.04
CA PRO A 105 -18.16 -1.87 -34.85
C PRO A 105 -16.95 -1.36 -34.05
N SER A 106 -17.09 -1.24 -32.73
CA SER A 106 -16.04 -0.70 -31.87
C SER A 106 -14.95 -1.72 -31.53
N VAL A 107 -15.26 -3.03 -31.65
CA VAL A 107 -14.38 -4.13 -31.27
C VAL A 107 -14.43 -5.23 -32.32
N VAL A 108 -13.27 -5.66 -32.80
CA VAL A 108 -13.13 -6.76 -33.76
C VAL A 108 -12.42 -7.92 -33.07
N LEU A 109 -13.10 -9.06 -32.90
CA LEU A 109 -12.51 -10.28 -32.39
C LEU A 109 -11.70 -10.99 -33.46
N GLY A 110 -10.53 -11.52 -33.08
CA GLY A 110 -9.66 -12.21 -34.04
C GLY A 110 -8.56 -13.01 -33.37
N THR A 111 -7.63 -13.49 -34.18
CA THR A 111 -6.38 -14.09 -33.71
C THR A 111 -5.22 -13.13 -33.95
N LEU A 112 -4.41 -12.91 -32.92
CA LEU A 112 -3.18 -12.13 -32.99
C LEU A 112 -2.00 -13.07 -32.98
N ALA A 113 -1.17 -13.04 -34.07
CA ALA A 113 0.07 -13.78 -34.14
C ALA A 113 1.25 -12.86 -33.85
N ILE A 114 2.09 -13.27 -32.88
CA ILE A 114 3.31 -12.58 -32.46
C ILE A 114 4.51 -13.45 -32.84
N PRO A 115 5.36 -13.02 -33.78
CA PRO A 115 6.56 -13.78 -34.13
C PRO A 115 7.53 -13.87 -32.96
N ARG A 116 8.06 -15.05 -32.70
CA ARG A 116 8.98 -15.26 -31.56
C ARG A 116 10.29 -14.50 -31.66
N ASN A 117 10.76 -14.26 -32.87
CA ASN A 117 11.96 -13.47 -33.16
C ASN A 117 11.73 -11.95 -32.98
N ALA A 118 10.49 -11.50 -32.92
CA ALA A 118 10.11 -10.09 -32.79
C ALA A 118 9.79 -9.68 -31.33
N ARG A 119 9.93 -10.57 -30.37
CA ARG A 119 9.62 -10.31 -28.96
C ARG A 119 10.36 -9.08 -28.39
N GLN A 120 11.63 -8.91 -28.75
CA GLN A 120 12.44 -7.75 -28.33
C GLN A 120 11.92 -6.41 -28.88
N SER A 121 11.08 -6.44 -29.91
CA SER A 121 10.45 -5.24 -30.46
C SER A 121 9.14 -4.86 -29.74
N ILE A 122 8.63 -5.75 -28.88
CA ILE A 122 7.50 -5.46 -28.00
C ILE A 122 8.07 -4.90 -26.68
N ARG A 123 7.78 -3.65 -26.42
CA ARG A 123 8.31 -2.90 -25.28
C ARG A 123 7.25 -2.57 -24.27
N ILE A 124 7.66 -2.44 -23.02
CA ILE A 124 6.77 -2.11 -21.91
C ILE A 124 6.53 -0.60 -21.92
N LEU A 125 5.26 -0.18 -21.98
CA LEU A 125 4.88 1.21 -21.86
C LEU A 125 4.46 1.53 -20.41
N ASP A 126 3.57 0.71 -19.82
CA ASP A 126 3.25 0.78 -18.38
C ASP A 126 3.17 -0.62 -17.77
N GLY A 127 3.48 -0.70 -16.47
CA GLY A 127 3.46 -1.96 -15.72
C GLY A 127 4.81 -2.64 -15.55
N GLN A 128 5.93 -1.96 -15.84
CA GLN A 128 7.28 -2.54 -15.74
C GLN A 128 7.59 -3.18 -14.37
N HIS A 129 7.19 -2.56 -13.24
CA HIS A 129 7.37 -3.15 -11.91
C HIS A 129 6.50 -4.40 -11.69
N ARG A 130 5.32 -4.46 -12.32
CA ARG A 130 4.44 -5.63 -12.30
C ARG A 130 5.03 -6.78 -13.12
N ILE A 131 5.54 -6.48 -14.32
CA ILE A 131 6.24 -7.48 -15.15
C ILE A 131 7.46 -8.02 -14.43
N LEU A 132 8.29 -7.15 -13.82
CA LEU A 132 9.39 -7.61 -12.97
C LEU A 132 8.90 -8.52 -11.84
N GLY A 133 7.83 -8.15 -11.16
CA GLY A 133 7.27 -8.96 -10.08
C GLY A 133 6.75 -10.33 -10.54
N PHE A 134 6.14 -10.43 -11.72
CA PHE A 134 5.76 -11.72 -12.32
C PHE A 134 6.99 -12.59 -12.60
N HIS A 135 8.07 -12.03 -13.17
CA HIS A 135 9.32 -12.77 -13.38
C HIS A 135 9.92 -13.27 -12.06
N LEU A 136 9.97 -12.41 -11.05
CA LEU A 136 10.48 -12.80 -9.73
C LEU A 136 9.62 -13.88 -9.08
N TRP A 137 8.29 -13.81 -9.25
CA TRP A 137 7.38 -14.81 -8.73
C TRP A 137 7.58 -16.17 -9.41
N ILE A 138 7.65 -16.23 -10.73
CA ILE A 138 7.95 -17.46 -11.48
C ILE A 138 9.30 -18.05 -11.06
N ALA A 139 10.32 -17.24 -10.91
CA ALA A 139 11.63 -17.69 -10.44
C ALA A 139 11.56 -18.30 -9.03
N LYS A 140 10.79 -17.67 -8.12
CA LYS A 140 10.52 -18.19 -6.78
C LYS A 140 9.78 -19.53 -6.84
N LEU A 141 8.67 -19.62 -7.60
CA LEU A 141 7.88 -20.85 -7.73
C LEU A 141 8.71 -22.02 -8.25
N ASN A 142 9.55 -21.80 -9.25
CA ASN A 142 10.47 -22.81 -9.76
C ASN A 142 11.46 -23.30 -8.68
N LYS A 143 12.02 -22.37 -7.92
CA LYS A 143 12.93 -22.70 -6.82
C LYS A 143 12.22 -23.52 -5.72
N ASP A 144 11.02 -23.10 -5.34
CA ASP A 144 10.24 -23.77 -4.29
C ASP A 144 9.84 -25.18 -4.73
N LEU A 145 9.42 -25.37 -5.99
CA LEU A 145 9.09 -26.68 -6.56
C LEU A 145 10.31 -27.60 -6.61
N MET A 146 11.47 -27.10 -7.06
CA MET A 146 12.71 -27.88 -7.07
C MET A 146 13.13 -28.28 -5.66
N SER A 147 13.05 -27.37 -4.70
CA SER A 147 13.33 -27.62 -3.29
C SER A 147 12.41 -28.69 -2.71
N ALA A 148 11.10 -28.58 -2.95
CA ALA A 148 10.12 -29.55 -2.46
C ALA A 148 10.35 -30.95 -3.02
N LYS A 149 10.64 -31.07 -4.32
CA LYS A 149 11.02 -32.34 -4.96
C LYS A 149 12.28 -32.97 -4.34
N SER A 150 13.29 -32.17 -4.09
CA SER A 150 14.55 -32.61 -3.45
C SER A 150 14.27 -33.10 -2.00
N HIS A 151 13.49 -32.34 -1.23
CA HIS A 151 13.10 -32.72 0.13
C HIS A 151 12.33 -34.05 0.16
N LEU A 152 11.38 -34.26 -0.75
CA LEU A 152 10.65 -35.52 -0.84
C LEU A 152 11.57 -36.70 -1.20
N ALA A 153 12.51 -36.50 -2.12
CA ALA A 153 13.49 -37.53 -2.48
C ALA A 153 14.35 -37.95 -1.29
N ASN A 154 14.80 -36.97 -0.49
CA ASN A 154 15.58 -37.22 0.72
C ASN A 154 14.75 -37.87 1.83
N ALA A 155 13.52 -37.42 2.05
CA ALA A 155 12.59 -38.03 3.02
C ALA A 155 12.31 -39.51 2.73
N LYS A 156 12.12 -39.83 1.45
CA LYS A 156 11.96 -41.24 1.01
C LYS A 156 13.19 -42.11 1.33
N LYS A 157 14.41 -41.55 1.21
CA LYS A 157 15.65 -42.27 1.59
C LYS A 157 15.74 -42.54 3.10
N MET A 158 15.22 -41.61 3.93
CA MET A 158 15.19 -41.75 5.38
C MET A 158 14.15 -42.74 5.88
N GLY A 159 13.13 -43.04 5.08
CA GLY A 159 12.12 -44.06 5.37
C GLY A 159 11.11 -43.74 6.48
N GLN A 160 11.17 -42.57 7.09
CA GLN A 160 10.26 -42.14 8.16
C GLN A 160 8.95 -41.63 7.60
N LYS A 161 7.84 -42.30 7.85
CA LYS A 161 6.51 -42.00 7.29
C LYS A 161 6.07 -40.56 7.52
N ALA A 162 6.20 -40.05 8.76
CA ALA A 162 5.80 -38.68 9.09
C ALA A 162 6.59 -37.62 8.28
N VAL A 163 7.88 -37.85 8.07
CA VAL A 163 8.75 -36.94 7.28
C VAL A 163 8.37 -37.00 5.80
N ILE A 164 8.04 -38.20 5.29
CA ILE A 164 7.57 -38.36 3.91
C ILE A 164 6.23 -37.66 3.70
N ASP A 165 5.29 -37.77 4.62
CA ASP A 165 3.97 -37.17 4.51
C ASP A 165 4.08 -35.63 4.56
N GLN A 166 4.90 -35.06 5.44
CA GLN A 166 5.18 -33.62 5.47
C GLN A 166 5.86 -33.13 4.19
N ALA A 167 6.78 -33.92 3.62
CA ALA A 167 7.46 -33.56 2.38
C ALA A 167 6.52 -33.62 1.16
N LYS A 168 5.52 -34.53 1.15
CA LYS A 168 4.46 -34.58 0.14
C LYS A 168 3.58 -33.33 0.20
N GLU A 169 3.10 -32.97 1.39
CA GLU A 169 2.27 -31.75 1.58
C GLU A 169 2.98 -30.50 1.05
N ARG A 170 4.29 -30.36 1.30
CA ARG A 170 5.10 -29.26 0.74
C ARG A 170 5.16 -29.31 -0.78
N LEU A 171 5.27 -30.50 -1.38
CA LEU A 171 5.28 -30.65 -2.82
C LEU A 171 3.92 -30.28 -3.41
N ASP A 172 2.82 -30.76 -2.83
CA ASP A 172 1.46 -30.46 -3.28
C ASP A 172 1.19 -28.95 -3.27
N ILE A 173 1.61 -28.21 -2.22
CA ILE A 173 1.53 -26.76 -2.16
C ILE A 173 2.37 -26.09 -3.26
N ALA A 174 3.58 -26.57 -3.51
CA ALA A 174 4.44 -26.00 -4.54
C ALA A 174 3.90 -26.25 -5.96
N GLU A 175 3.29 -27.43 -6.20
CA GLU A 175 2.63 -27.76 -7.46
C GLU A 175 1.33 -26.96 -7.67
N GLU A 176 0.52 -26.76 -6.62
CA GLU A 176 -0.65 -25.88 -6.66
C GLU A 176 -0.25 -24.45 -7.05
N ASN A 177 0.77 -23.89 -6.40
CA ASN A 177 1.25 -22.54 -6.70
C ASN A 177 1.81 -22.42 -8.13
N MET A 178 2.53 -23.45 -8.61
CA MET A 178 3.00 -23.48 -10.00
C MET A 178 1.82 -23.56 -10.98
N SER A 179 0.78 -24.36 -10.67
CA SER A 179 -0.44 -24.46 -11.46
C SER A 179 -1.15 -23.10 -11.59
N ARG A 180 -1.16 -22.30 -10.54
CA ARG A 180 -1.71 -20.93 -10.58
C ARG A 180 -1.06 -20.09 -11.66
N SER A 181 0.24 -20.15 -11.81
CA SER A 181 0.98 -19.37 -12.83
C SER A 181 0.63 -19.75 -14.27
N ASN A 182 0.12 -20.96 -14.50
CA ASN A 182 -0.33 -21.44 -15.80
C ASN A 182 -1.81 -21.19 -16.07
N ASN A 183 -2.62 -21.01 -15.03
CA ASN A 183 -4.07 -20.90 -15.11
C ASN A 183 -4.60 -19.49 -14.85
N GLU A 184 -3.85 -18.69 -14.08
CA GLU A 184 -4.19 -17.29 -13.85
C GLU A 184 -3.59 -16.41 -14.95
N SER A 185 -4.39 -15.49 -15.49
CA SER A 185 -4.00 -14.61 -16.59
C SER A 185 -4.06 -13.13 -16.20
N VAL A 186 -3.36 -12.32 -16.98
CA VAL A 186 -3.40 -10.87 -16.92
C VAL A 186 -3.69 -10.31 -18.30
N GLY A 187 -4.55 -9.28 -18.36
CA GLY A 187 -4.86 -8.56 -19.58
C GLY A 187 -3.65 -7.76 -20.05
N ILE A 188 -3.44 -7.74 -21.36
CA ILE A 188 -2.37 -7.03 -22.05
C ILE A 188 -3.00 -6.20 -23.14
N ASP A 189 -2.73 -4.90 -23.13
CA ASP A 189 -3.05 -4.00 -24.22
C ASP A 189 -1.75 -3.67 -24.99
N ILE A 190 -1.71 -3.99 -26.28
CA ILE A 190 -0.57 -3.67 -27.15
C ILE A 190 -0.96 -2.51 -28.06
N LEU A 191 -0.35 -1.34 -27.83
CA LEU A 191 -0.51 -0.17 -28.69
C LEU A 191 0.43 -0.27 -29.89
N VAL A 192 -0.10 0.08 -31.04
CA VAL A 192 0.73 0.26 -32.22
C VAL A 192 1.23 1.70 -32.28
N CYS A 193 2.55 1.86 -32.23
CA CYS A 193 3.23 3.15 -32.35
C CYS A 193 4.19 3.13 -33.53
N SER A 194 4.25 4.22 -34.28
CA SER A 194 5.17 4.37 -35.42
C SER A 194 6.61 4.67 -34.99
N SER A 195 6.81 5.11 -33.76
CA SER A 195 8.14 5.45 -33.23
C SER A 195 8.21 5.36 -31.70
N SER A 196 9.42 5.22 -31.16
CA SER A 196 9.70 5.32 -29.72
C SER A 196 9.32 6.70 -29.15
N GLN A 197 9.43 7.76 -29.95
CA GLN A 197 9.06 9.11 -29.50
C GLN A 197 7.54 9.23 -29.29
N GLU A 198 6.74 8.62 -30.15
CA GLU A 198 5.28 8.53 -29.98
C GLU A 198 4.94 7.76 -28.71
N ALA A 199 5.58 6.62 -28.45
CA ALA A 199 5.40 5.84 -27.25
C ALA A 199 5.76 6.63 -25.97
N LYS A 200 6.86 7.42 -25.99
CA LYS A 200 7.25 8.33 -24.90
C LYS A 200 6.17 9.37 -24.61
N GLN A 201 5.58 9.97 -25.65
CA GLN A 201 4.51 10.95 -25.45
C GLN A 201 3.28 10.31 -24.83
N ILE A 202 2.86 9.13 -25.29
CA ILE A 202 1.74 8.39 -24.69
C ILE A 202 2.02 8.06 -23.22
N PHE A 203 3.24 7.62 -22.89
CA PHE A 203 3.63 7.37 -21.52
C PHE A 203 3.54 8.64 -20.63
N ALA A 204 4.01 9.77 -21.15
CA ALA A 204 3.92 11.06 -20.47
C ALA A 204 2.45 11.47 -20.23
N ASP A 205 1.59 11.29 -21.21
CA ASP A 205 0.16 11.61 -21.13
C ASP A 205 -0.53 10.73 -20.07
N ILE A 206 -0.25 9.42 -20.06
CA ILE A 206 -0.77 8.49 -19.04
C ILE A 206 -0.27 8.90 -17.65
N ALA A 207 1.03 9.15 -17.49
CA ALA A 207 1.63 9.51 -16.22
C ALA A 207 1.09 10.84 -15.65
N ASN A 208 0.84 11.82 -16.53
CA ASN A 208 0.28 13.13 -16.13
C ASN A 208 -1.20 13.04 -15.73
N ASN A 209 -1.95 12.14 -16.34
CA ASN A 209 -3.37 11.94 -16.04
C ASN A 209 -3.62 10.93 -14.91
N ALA A 210 -2.65 10.07 -14.57
CA ALA A 210 -2.72 9.12 -13.47
C ALA A 210 -2.41 9.82 -12.15
N LYS A 211 -3.41 10.42 -11.51
CA LYS A 211 -3.28 10.86 -10.11
C LYS A 211 -3.28 9.64 -9.20
N GLY A 212 -2.21 9.46 -8.44
CA GLY A 212 -2.16 8.43 -7.41
C GLY A 212 -3.28 8.63 -6.38
N MET A 213 -3.87 7.54 -5.91
CA MET A 213 -4.86 7.58 -4.82
C MET A 213 -4.22 8.20 -3.57
N VAL A 214 -4.86 9.20 -2.97
CA VAL A 214 -4.42 9.78 -1.69
C VAL A 214 -4.52 8.75 -0.58
N LYS A 215 -3.61 8.81 0.40
CA LYS A 215 -3.54 7.81 1.47
C LYS A 215 -4.81 7.77 2.32
N ALA A 216 -5.42 8.92 2.57
CA ALA A 216 -6.67 9.02 3.30
C ALA A 216 -7.80 8.23 2.61
N LEU A 217 -7.93 8.33 1.30
CA LEU A 217 -8.90 7.57 0.51
C LEU A 217 -8.56 6.07 0.51
N ALA A 218 -7.27 5.73 0.37
CA ALA A 218 -6.81 4.34 0.40
C ALA A 218 -7.15 3.63 1.73
N ILE A 219 -7.21 4.35 2.85
CA ILE A 219 -7.60 3.78 4.15
C ILE A 219 -9.02 3.23 4.13
N GLY A 220 -9.96 3.92 3.46
CA GLY A 220 -11.33 3.44 3.32
C GLY A 220 -11.46 2.17 2.47
N PHE A 221 -10.53 1.93 1.55
CA PHE A 221 -10.58 0.79 0.60
C PHE A 221 -9.65 -0.36 0.98
N ASP A 222 -8.44 -0.09 1.48
CA ASP A 222 -7.47 -1.14 1.84
C ASP A 222 -7.75 -1.74 3.22
N GLN A 223 -8.63 -2.72 3.26
CA GLN A 223 -9.00 -3.46 4.48
C GLN A 223 -7.94 -4.51 4.90
N SER A 224 -6.83 -4.66 4.17
CA SER A 224 -5.75 -5.57 4.54
C SER A 224 -4.96 -5.12 5.76
N LYS A 225 -4.98 -3.82 6.07
CA LYS A 225 -4.28 -3.21 7.20
C LYS A 225 -5.20 -3.07 8.39
N ILE A 226 -4.81 -3.64 9.55
CA ILE A 226 -5.59 -3.54 10.79
C ILE A 226 -5.85 -2.08 11.19
N VAL A 227 -4.87 -1.20 11.03
CA VAL A 227 -5.06 0.23 11.34
C VAL A 227 -6.12 0.89 10.45
N ASN A 228 -6.25 0.47 9.19
CA ASN A 228 -7.26 0.98 8.28
C ASN A 228 -8.65 0.49 8.68
N ARG A 229 -8.81 -0.83 8.95
CA ARG A 229 -10.07 -1.41 9.42
C ARG A 229 -10.57 -0.71 10.68
N VAL A 230 -9.71 -0.58 11.69
CA VAL A 230 -10.06 0.10 12.96
C VAL A 230 -10.36 1.59 12.73
N THR A 231 -9.61 2.27 11.86
CA THR A 231 -9.88 3.68 11.50
C THR A 231 -11.27 3.83 10.88
N THR A 232 -11.63 2.94 9.94
CA THR A 232 -12.94 2.95 9.28
C THR A 232 -14.08 2.70 10.27
N VAL A 233 -13.89 1.78 11.21
CA VAL A 233 -14.87 1.52 12.28
C VAL A 233 -15.04 2.75 13.18
N LEU A 234 -13.94 3.33 13.66
CA LEU A 234 -13.95 4.46 14.61
C LEU A 234 -14.47 5.77 14.02
N ALA A 235 -14.38 5.96 12.70
CA ALA A 235 -14.78 7.19 12.03
C ALA A 235 -16.07 7.06 11.21
N GLY A 236 -16.54 5.83 10.91
CA GLY A 236 -17.67 5.59 10.01
C GLY A 236 -18.67 4.57 10.52
N GLU A 237 -18.32 3.30 10.66
CA GLU A 237 -19.29 2.22 10.93
C GLU A 237 -19.86 2.27 12.35
N LYS A 238 -19.00 2.49 13.35
CA LYS A 238 -19.33 2.64 14.76
C LYS A 238 -18.54 3.82 15.32
N PRO A 239 -18.90 5.04 14.94
CA PRO A 239 -18.07 6.19 15.21
C PRO A 239 -17.93 6.42 16.71
N HIS A 240 -16.70 6.78 17.11
CA HIS A 240 -16.47 7.32 18.43
C HIS A 240 -17.05 8.75 18.48
N LYS A 241 -17.71 9.14 19.59
CA LYS A 241 -18.36 10.46 19.76
C LYS A 241 -17.48 11.66 19.40
N LEU A 242 -16.16 11.56 19.68
CA LEU A 242 -15.18 12.61 19.38
C LEU A 242 -14.89 12.72 17.87
N LEU A 243 -15.04 11.62 17.11
CA LEU A 243 -14.65 11.52 15.69
C LEU A 243 -15.82 11.58 14.73
N GLN A 244 -17.06 11.47 15.25
CA GLN A 244 -18.25 11.43 14.42
C GLN A 244 -18.34 12.66 13.53
N ASP A 245 -18.44 12.46 12.21
CA ASP A 245 -18.50 13.49 11.16
C ASP A 245 -17.31 14.46 11.13
N ARG A 246 -16.19 14.11 11.80
CA ARG A 246 -15.01 14.97 11.93
C ARG A 246 -13.78 14.47 11.19
N ILE A 247 -13.89 13.40 10.37
CA ILE A 247 -12.75 12.78 9.68
C ILE A 247 -12.88 12.90 8.16
N ASP A 248 -11.84 13.43 7.53
CA ASP A 248 -11.74 13.56 6.07
C ASP A 248 -11.06 12.31 5.46
N PHE A 249 -11.82 11.53 4.68
CA PHE A 249 -11.31 10.38 3.93
C PHE A 249 -10.79 10.75 2.54
N ASN A 250 -10.97 11.99 2.08
CA ASN A 250 -10.63 12.38 0.72
C ASN A 250 -9.29 13.09 0.60
N LYS A 251 -8.77 13.67 1.68
CA LYS A 251 -7.53 14.43 1.69
C LYS A 251 -6.56 13.94 2.77
N ASP A 252 -5.26 13.90 2.45
CA ASP A 252 -4.21 13.51 3.40
C ASP A 252 -3.99 14.54 4.51
N ARG A 253 -4.38 15.78 4.29
CA ARG A 253 -4.28 16.89 5.25
C ARG A 253 -5.55 17.73 5.20
N VAL A 254 -6.01 18.15 6.36
CA VAL A 254 -7.10 19.11 6.49
C VAL A 254 -6.54 20.54 6.38
N SER A 255 -7.26 21.43 5.69
CA SER A 255 -6.94 22.86 5.62
C SER A 255 -7.49 23.60 6.82
N GLY A 256 -7.06 24.86 7.06
CA GLY A 256 -7.55 25.70 8.15
C GLY A 256 -9.08 25.78 8.22
N ASN A 257 -9.72 25.99 7.07
CA ASN A 257 -11.20 26.13 6.97
C ASN A 257 -11.95 24.80 6.79
N SER A 258 -11.30 23.64 6.99
CA SER A 258 -11.97 22.33 6.86
C SER A 258 -12.98 22.09 7.99
N PRO A 259 -14.17 21.56 7.70
CA PRO A 259 -15.11 21.14 8.74
C PRO A 259 -14.64 19.89 9.50
N TYR A 260 -13.64 19.19 8.98
CA TYR A 260 -13.09 17.98 9.58
C TYR A 260 -11.97 18.31 10.56
N LEU A 261 -11.85 17.53 11.63
CA LEU A 261 -10.79 17.66 12.61
C LEU A 261 -9.46 17.11 12.07
N PHE A 262 -9.50 15.91 11.52
CA PHE A 262 -8.33 15.22 10.96
C PHE A 262 -8.65 14.54 9.63
N SER A 263 -7.58 14.18 8.92
CA SER A 263 -7.69 13.20 7.82
C SER A 263 -7.72 11.77 8.36
N ALA A 264 -8.31 10.85 7.62
CA ALA A 264 -8.28 9.41 7.94
C ALA A 264 -6.83 8.90 8.08
N LYS A 265 -5.89 9.47 7.29
CA LYS A 265 -4.47 9.19 7.43
C LYS A 265 -3.93 9.57 8.82
N ALA A 266 -4.26 10.75 9.33
CA ALA A 266 -3.82 11.18 10.66
C ALA A 266 -4.43 10.28 11.75
N LEU A 267 -5.71 9.91 11.62
CA LEU A 267 -6.37 9.00 12.56
C LEU A 267 -5.74 7.60 12.52
N SER A 268 -5.38 7.07 11.36
CA SER A 268 -4.70 5.76 11.27
C SER A 268 -3.31 5.79 11.94
N ASP A 269 -2.61 6.92 11.87
CA ASP A 269 -1.35 7.12 12.60
C ASP A 269 -1.57 7.16 14.13
N VAL A 270 -2.70 7.71 14.60
CA VAL A 270 -3.11 7.69 16.02
C VAL A 270 -3.41 6.26 16.47
N VAL A 271 -4.26 5.53 15.74
CA VAL A 271 -4.59 4.11 16.03
C VAL A 271 -3.31 3.27 16.13
N ARG A 272 -2.39 3.42 15.18
CA ARG A 272 -1.09 2.76 15.22
C ARG A 272 -0.30 3.13 16.48
N SER A 273 -0.27 4.41 16.83
CA SER A 273 0.54 4.91 17.95
C SER A 273 0.04 4.43 19.31
N VAL A 274 -1.27 4.25 19.47
CA VAL A 274 -1.86 3.65 20.68
C VAL A 274 -1.41 2.21 20.88
N MET A 275 -1.08 1.49 19.80
CA MET A 275 -0.75 0.07 19.84
C MET A 275 0.75 -0.21 19.96
N VAL A 276 1.57 0.60 19.30
CA VAL A 276 3.02 0.33 19.15
C VAL A 276 3.90 1.57 19.37
N GLY A 277 3.33 2.62 19.97
CA GLY A 277 4.05 3.88 20.20
C GLY A 277 4.15 4.76 18.97
N THR A 278 4.59 6.00 19.16
CA THR A 278 4.56 7.10 18.16
C THR A 278 5.21 6.76 16.83
N ILE A 279 6.30 5.97 16.84
CA ILE A 279 7.07 5.61 15.64
C ILE A 279 7.13 4.09 15.41
N GLY A 280 6.43 3.30 16.21
CA GLY A 280 6.40 1.84 16.11
C GLY A 280 5.76 1.36 14.81
N LYS A 281 6.08 0.13 14.41
CA LYS A 281 5.54 -0.53 13.22
C LYS A 281 4.67 -1.71 13.62
N ILE A 282 3.51 -1.85 12.99
CA ILE A 282 2.66 -3.03 13.15
C ILE A 282 3.36 -4.23 12.50
N LYS A 283 3.46 -5.32 13.23
CA LYS A 283 4.01 -6.59 12.73
C LYS A 283 2.96 -7.34 11.90
N LYS A 284 3.40 -8.10 10.89
CA LYS A 284 2.50 -8.86 9.99
C LYS A 284 1.51 -9.77 10.73
N ASN A 285 1.91 -10.36 11.85
CA ASN A 285 1.05 -11.23 12.65
C ASN A 285 -0.15 -10.53 13.31
N TYR A 286 -0.13 -9.20 13.40
CA TYR A 286 -1.27 -8.41 13.89
C TYR A 286 -2.25 -8.00 12.78
N GLU A 287 -1.92 -8.20 11.51
CA GLU A 287 -2.79 -7.82 10.39
C GLU A 287 -4.00 -8.76 10.21
N VAL A 288 -4.11 -9.80 11.04
CA VAL A 288 -5.25 -10.74 11.05
C VAL A 288 -6.44 -10.11 11.76
N SER A 289 -7.65 -10.32 11.25
CA SER A 289 -8.90 -9.74 11.79
C SER A 289 -9.20 -10.10 13.26
N SER A 290 -8.64 -11.22 13.77
CA SER A 290 -8.80 -11.59 15.19
C SER A 290 -8.24 -10.56 16.17
N PHE A 291 -7.37 -9.65 15.73
CA PHE A 291 -6.82 -8.58 16.55
C PHE A 291 -7.61 -7.26 16.47
N ASP A 292 -8.57 -7.14 15.55
CA ASP A 292 -9.31 -5.89 15.32
C ASP A 292 -9.99 -5.37 16.58
N SER A 293 -10.67 -6.25 17.33
CA SER A 293 -11.34 -5.89 18.58
C SER A 293 -10.38 -5.36 19.66
N ILE A 294 -9.16 -5.89 19.71
CA ILE A 294 -8.14 -5.44 20.68
C ILE A 294 -7.65 -4.04 20.29
N PHE A 295 -7.39 -3.81 19.01
CA PHE A 295 -6.96 -2.50 18.51
C PHE A 295 -8.06 -1.46 18.65
N GLU A 296 -9.30 -1.83 18.33
CA GLU A 296 -10.47 -0.96 18.49
C GLU A 296 -10.67 -0.58 19.96
N ALA A 297 -10.68 -1.56 20.87
CA ALA A 297 -10.87 -1.31 22.30
C ALA A 297 -9.83 -0.34 22.87
N ARG A 298 -8.56 -0.55 22.57
CA ARG A 298 -7.48 0.34 23.01
C ARG A 298 -7.57 1.74 22.40
N ALA A 299 -7.94 1.85 21.12
CA ALA A 299 -8.11 3.13 20.49
C ALA A 299 -9.31 3.90 21.08
N ARG A 300 -10.44 3.23 21.34
CA ARG A 300 -11.60 3.83 22.03
C ARG A 300 -11.24 4.30 23.43
N GLU A 301 -10.54 3.47 24.20
CA GLU A 301 -10.08 3.82 25.54
C GLU A 301 -9.21 5.09 25.55
N PHE A 302 -8.28 5.22 24.61
CA PHE A 302 -7.48 6.44 24.44
C PHE A 302 -8.36 7.65 24.07
N LEU A 303 -9.29 7.49 23.14
CA LEU A 303 -10.20 8.56 22.72
C LEU A 303 -11.15 9.00 23.85
N ASP A 304 -11.61 8.05 24.68
CA ASP A 304 -12.39 8.35 25.88
C ASP A 304 -11.56 9.13 26.91
N ALA A 305 -10.30 8.71 27.11
CA ALA A 305 -9.37 9.42 28.01
C ALA A 305 -9.12 10.87 27.54
N LEU A 306 -8.93 11.08 26.23
CA LEU A 306 -8.82 12.43 25.67
C LEU A 306 -10.12 13.23 25.83
N SER A 307 -11.26 12.61 25.55
CA SER A 307 -12.58 13.27 25.69
C SER A 307 -12.83 13.74 27.11
N GLN A 308 -12.37 12.97 28.11
CA GLN A 308 -12.50 13.33 29.51
C GLN A 308 -11.50 14.43 29.91
N ALA A 309 -10.24 14.29 29.50
CA ALA A 309 -9.17 15.20 29.93
C ALA A 309 -9.26 16.60 29.29
N PHE A 310 -9.77 16.67 28.04
CA PHE A 310 -9.84 17.90 27.24
C PHE A 310 -11.30 18.24 26.84
N GLU A 311 -12.25 17.98 27.75
CA GLU A 311 -13.69 18.12 27.46
C GLU A 311 -14.05 19.48 26.89
N GLU A 312 -13.53 20.57 27.45
CA GLU A 312 -13.84 21.94 27.01
C GLU A 312 -13.30 22.23 25.59
N ASP A 313 -12.12 21.73 25.28
CA ASP A 313 -11.55 21.88 23.95
C ASP A 313 -12.40 21.15 22.89
N PHE A 314 -12.89 19.95 23.16
CA PHE A 314 -13.66 19.18 22.20
C PHE A 314 -15.12 19.61 22.02
N LYS A 315 -15.60 20.55 22.83
CA LYS A 315 -16.88 21.27 22.58
C LYS A 315 -16.75 22.26 21.43
N LYS A 316 -15.53 22.73 21.11
CA LYS A 316 -15.25 23.64 20.02
C LYS A 316 -15.49 22.96 18.64
N SER A 317 -15.78 23.76 17.63
CA SER A 317 -15.78 23.29 16.26
C SER A 317 -14.37 22.85 15.83
N PRO A 318 -14.20 21.97 14.82
CA PRO A 318 -12.89 21.58 14.32
C PRO A 318 -12.03 22.76 13.87
N GLN A 319 -12.62 23.81 13.31
CA GLN A 319 -11.89 25.02 12.92
C GLN A 319 -11.42 25.79 14.14
N GLU A 320 -12.30 26.10 15.08
CA GLU A 320 -11.97 26.77 16.33
C GLU A 320 -10.88 26.06 17.10
N LEU A 321 -10.95 24.72 17.15
CA LEU A 321 -9.95 23.90 17.83
C LEU A 321 -8.57 24.04 17.15
N ARG A 322 -8.52 24.10 15.80
CA ARG A 322 -7.26 24.32 15.08
C ARG A 322 -6.70 25.73 15.29
N ASP A 323 -7.55 26.71 15.51
CA ASP A 323 -7.13 28.11 15.66
C ASP A 323 -6.73 28.44 17.11
N THR A 324 -7.17 27.65 18.09
CA THR A 324 -7.00 27.97 19.51
C THR A 324 -6.24 26.93 20.33
N SER A 325 -6.06 25.70 19.82
CA SER A 325 -5.49 24.61 20.62
C SER A 325 -4.56 23.70 19.80
N LEU A 326 -3.49 23.25 20.43
CA LEU A 326 -2.61 22.20 19.91
C LEU A 326 -3.37 20.92 19.54
N LEU A 327 -4.52 20.68 20.19
CA LEU A 327 -5.41 19.54 19.87
C LEU A 327 -6.04 19.62 18.48
N GLY A 328 -5.99 20.76 17.81
CA GLY A 328 -6.31 20.86 16.39
C GLY A 328 -5.28 20.21 15.46
N SER A 329 -4.14 19.78 15.98
CA SER A 329 -3.06 19.14 15.21
C SER A 329 -3.11 17.61 15.31
N GLY A 330 -3.26 16.92 14.18
CA GLY A 330 -3.13 15.46 14.11
C GLY A 330 -1.75 14.94 14.57
N THR A 331 -0.73 15.78 14.50
CA THR A 331 0.61 15.50 15.03
C THR A 331 0.59 15.37 16.55
N ILE A 332 -0.07 16.29 17.24
CA ILE A 332 -0.23 16.24 18.69
C ILE A 332 -1.06 15.02 19.12
N PHE A 333 -2.15 14.73 18.45
CA PHE A 333 -2.91 13.50 18.74
C PHE A 333 -2.06 12.24 18.62
N ARG A 334 -1.24 12.14 17.58
CA ARG A 334 -0.29 11.03 17.40
C ARG A 334 0.72 10.97 18.55
N VAL A 335 1.22 12.09 19.00
CA VAL A 335 2.15 12.17 20.17
C VAL A 335 1.45 11.75 21.44
N LEU A 336 0.25 12.29 21.74
CA LEU A 336 -0.52 11.90 22.94
C LEU A 336 -0.89 10.41 22.93
N ALA A 337 -1.19 9.83 21.76
CA ALA A 337 -1.39 8.40 21.61
C ALA A 337 -0.13 7.59 21.96
N GLY A 338 1.04 8.09 21.57
CA GLY A 338 2.32 7.50 21.93
C GLY A 338 2.62 7.63 23.43
N VAL A 339 2.30 8.78 24.05
CA VAL A 339 2.43 8.98 25.51
C VAL A 339 1.49 8.02 26.25
N TRP A 340 0.23 7.88 25.80
CA TRP A 340 -0.71 6.92 26.38
C TRP A 340 -0.15 5.50 26.32
N PHE A 341 0.41 5.08 25.17
CA PHE A 341 1.07 3.78 25.03
C PHE A 341 2.22 3.62 26.03
N GLU A 342 3.13 4.60 26.11
CA GLU A 342 4.29 4.56 27.00
C GLU A 342 3.93 4.48 28.49
N LEU A 343 2.83 5.10 28.90
CA LEU A 343 2.39 5.13 30.29
C LEU A 343 1.56 3.92 30.68
N THR A 344 0.63 3.48 29.82
CA THR A 344 -0.45 2.56 30.20
C THR A 344 -0.36 1.18 29.55
N SER A 345 0.56 0.97 28.58
CA SER A 345 0.63 -0.32 27.90
C SER A 345 1.27 -1.40 28.77
N ASN A 346 0.72 -2.60 28.67
CA ASN A 346 1.28 -3.82 29.25
C ASN A 346 2.22 -4.58 28.29
N THR A 347 2.54 -3.96 27.15
CA THR A 347 3.50 -4.48 26.18
C THR A 347 4.40 -3.36 25.69
N ASP A 348 5.68 -3.65 25.45
CA ASP A 348 6.60 -2.73 24.81
C ASP A 348 6.39 -2.69 23.28
N VAL A 349 7.14 -1.83 22.59
CA VAL A 349 7.09 -1.69 21.10
C VAL A 349 7.43 -2.99 20.35
N ASN A 350 8.06 -3.95 21.01
CA ASN A 350 8.38 -5.27 20.45
C ASN A 350 7.30 -6.32 20.77
N GLY A 351 6.26 -5.95 21.55
CA GLY A 351 5.20 -6.86 21.96
C GLY A 351 5.57 -7.74 23.18
N LYS A 352 6.68 -7.45 23.85
CA LYS A 352 7.08 -8.12 25.11
C LYS A 352 6.21 -7.57 26.25
N LYS A 353 5.72 -8.45 27.13
CA LYS A 353 4.98 -8.04 28.32
C LYS A 353 5.85 -7.17 29.23
N VAL A 354 5.29 -6.06 29.68
CA VAL A 354 5.87 -5.11 30.63
C VAL A 354 4.78 -4.65 31.60
N GLU A 355 5.18 -4.19 32.79
CA GLU A 355 4.24 -3.55 33.68
C GLU A 355 3.96 -2.12 33.22
N PRO A 356 2.70 -1.65 33.22
CA PRO A 356 2.36 -0.28 32.92
C PRO A 356 3.09 0.68 33.89
N LYS A 357 3.66 1.74 33.33
CA LYS A 357 4.38 2.75 34.15
C LYS A 357 3.43 3.59 35.01
N MET A 358 2.15 3.66 34.59
CA MET A 358 1.13 4.45 35.26
C MET A 358 -0.25 3.80 35.07
N SER A 359 -1.14 4.01 36.07
CA SER A 359 -2.54 3.61 35.91
C SER A 359 -3.24 4.48 34.84
N ARG A 360 -4.29 3.95 34.21
CA ARG A 360 -5.10 4.71 33.27
C ARG A 360 -5.70 5.97 33.89
N LYS A 361 -6.19 5.85 35.13
CA LYS A 361 -6.74 6.99 35.88
C LYS A 361 -5.71 8.09 36.04
N SER A 362 -4.50 7.73 36.48
CA SER A 362 -3.41 8.71 36.68
C SER A 362 -2.93 9.33 35.36
N ALA A 363 -2.99 8.57 34.24
CA ALA A 363 -2.67 9.11 32.95
C ALA A 363 -3.73 10.13 32.47
N ILE A 364 -5.02 9.89 32.76
CA ILE A 364 -6.09 10.87 32.50
C ILE A 364 -5.90 12.12 33.38
N GLU A 365 -5.62 11.96 34.65
CA GLU A 365 -5.31 13.08 35.57
C GLU A 365 -4.13 13.92 35.08
N PHE A 366 -3.09 13.26 34.54
CA PHE A 366 -1.98 13.97 33.91
C PHE A 366 -2.40 14.75 32.65
N PHE A 367 -3.20 14.15 31.74
CA PHE A 367 -3.72 14.87 30.58
C PHE A 367 -4.62 16.03 30.97
N THR A 368 -5.45 15.88 31.99
CA THR A 368 -6.26 16.98 32.54
C THR A 368 -5.38 18.11 33.09
N LYS A 369 -4.27 17.78 33.75
CA LYS A 369 -3.27 18.78 34.20
C LYS A 369 -2.60 19.48 33.01
N LEU A 370 -2.46 18.81 31.86
CA LEU A 370 -1.86 19.37 30.65
C LEU A 370 -2.83 20.27 29.87
N ALA A 371 -4.14 20.09 30.04
CA ALA A 371 -5.18 20.77 29.25
C ALA A 371 -5.06 22.31 29.23
N PRO A 372 -4.82 23.02 30.35
CA PRO A 372 -4.69 24.47 30.31
C PRO A 372 -3.54 25.00 29.45
N PHE A 373 -2.59 24.15 29.09
CA PHE A 373 -1.38 24.51 28.37
C PHE A 373 -1.42 24.13 26.88
N MET A 374 -2.57 23.72 26.39
CA MET A 374 -2.76 23.37 24.98
C MET A 374 -3.07 24.58 24.09
N GLU A 375 -3.17 25.79 24.65
CA GLU A 375 -3.50 27.00 23.91
C GLU A 375 -2.41 27.38 22.91
N ILE A 376 -2.82 27.87 21.73
CA ILE A 376 -1.94 28.41 20.67
C ILE A 376 -2.37 29.85 20.35
N PRO A 377 -1.43 30.67 19.79
CA PRO A 377 -0.04 30.36 19.41
C PRO A 377 0.89 30.24 20.64
N ILE A 378 1.92 29.38 20.48
CA ILE A 378 2.98 29.22 21.49
C ILE A 378 3.80 30.52 21.55
N ARG A 379 3.85 31.12 22.72
CA ARG A 379 4.56 32.39 22.96
C ARG A 379 5.99 32.17 23.50
N PRO A 380 6.91 33.16 23.37
CA PRO A 380 8.21 33.07 24.02
C PRO A 380 8.09 32.77 25.52
N GLY A 381 8.93 31.89 26.05
CA GLY A 381 8.90 31.46 27.45
C GLY A 381 7.89 30.36 27.77
N ASN A 382 7.08 29.93 26.82
CA ASN A 382 6.13 28.82 27.01
C ASN A 382 6.88 27.50 27.26
N GLY A 383 6.37 26.68 28.20
CA GLY A 383 6.95 25.40 28.57
C GLY A 383 7.13 24.40 27.41
N TRP A 384 6.32 24.48 26.36
CA TRP A 384 6.47 23.64 25.16
C TRP A 384 7.81 23.86 24.45
N LEU A 385 8.42 25.03 24.54
CA LEU A 385 9.71 25.34 23.92
C LEU A 385 10.87 24.56 24.56
N THR A 386 10.73 24.12 25.82
CA THR A 386 11.75 23.33 26.50
C THR A 386 11.96 21.96 25.88
N THR A 387 10.98 21.49 25.08
CA THR A 387 11.08 20.21 24.35
C THR A 387 12.06 20.24 23.18
N GLY A 388 12.42 21.44 22.70
CA GLY A 388 13.26 21.63 21.52
C GLY A 388 12.62 21.20 20.19
N VAL A 389 11.33 20.83 20.19
CA VAL A 389 10.59 20.33 19.01
C VAL A 389 9.71 21.42 18.41
N PHE A 390 9.29 22.38 19.22
CA PHE A 390 8.60 23.56 18.69
C PHE A 390 9.61 24.58 18.17
N PRO A 391 9.34 25.16 17.00
CA PRO A 391 10.17 26.24 16.48
C PRO A 391 10.21 27.45 17.45
N ASP A 392 11.27 28.24 17.36
CA ASP A 392 11.41 29.44 18.20
C ASP A 392 10.49 30.57 17.67
N PRO A 393 9.48 31.00 18.45
CA PRO A 393 8.54 32.05 18.02
C PRO A 393 9.24 33.41 17.72
N SER A 394 10.38 33.68 18.34
CA SER A 394 11.14 34.91 18.08
C SER A 394 11.74 34.97 16.69
N LYS A 395 11.91 33.82 16.03
CA LYS A 395 12.52 33.69 14.69
C LYS A 395 11.52 33.56 13.57
N ILE A 396 10.38 32.91 13.81
CA ILE A 396 9.40 32.56 12.75
C ILE A 396 8.01 33.18 12.96
N GLY A 397 7.78 33.88 14.07
CA GLY A 397 6.46 34.42 14.42
C GLY A 397 5.56 33.41 15.11
N GLU A 398 4.30 33.28 14.66
CA GLU A 398 3.33 32.43 15.30
C GLU A 398 3.67 30.92 15.16
N VAL A 399 3.69 30.21 16.28
CA VAL A 399 3.93 28.77 16.35
C VAL A 399 2.68 28.08 16.84
N THR A 400 2.08 27.27 15.99
CA THR A 400 0.80 26.58 16.25
C THR A 400 0.92 25.05 16.29
N ALA A 401 2.08 24.49 15.93
CA ALA A 401 2.30 23.05 15.92
C ALA A 401 3.79 22.71 16.09
N PRO A 402 4.11 21.50 16.61
CA PRO A 402 5.48 21.01 16.66
C PRO A 402 5.97 20.56 15.28
N GLY A 403 7.28 20.33 15.17
CA GLY A 403 7.86 19.60 14.06
C GLY A 403 7.23 18.21 13.87
N SER A 404 7.21 17.70 12.63
CA SER A 404 6.51 16.44 12.29
C SER A 404 7.44 15.30 11.86
N ARG A 405 8.76 15.49 11.95
CA ARG A 405 9.74 14.42 11.65
C ARG A 405 9.69 13.35 12.74
N ASN A 406 9.93 12.10 12.36
CA ASN A 406 9.84 10.98 13.30
C ASN A 406 10.74 11.15 14.55
N GLN A 407 11.91 11.75 14.40
CA GLN A 407 12.82 12.03 15.51
C GLN A 407 12.22 13.08 16.47
N GLU A 408 11.62 14.13 15.94
CA GLU A 408 10.93 15.18 16.69
C GLU A 408 9.74 14.63 17.46
N LEU A 409 8.90 13.82 16.79
CA LEU A 409 7.76 13.17 17.41
C LEU A 409 8.16 12.22 18.54
N ARG A 410 9.25 11.47 18.34
CA ARG A 410 9.81 10.60 19.38
C ARG A 410 10.29 11.40 20.58
N GLY A 411 11.05 12.48 20.33
CA GLY A 411 11.55 13.38 21.38
C GLY A 411 10.41 13.97 22.20
N LEU A 412 9.40 14.52 21.52
CA LEU A 412 8.24 15.12 22.16
C LEU A 412 7.44 14.09 22.99
N THR A 413 7.22 12.88 22.47
CA THR A 413 6.58 11.81 23.24
C THR A 413 7.36 11.49 24.50
N GLN A 414 8.69 11.41 24.40
CA GLN A 414 9.55 11.09 25.54
C GLN A 414 9.55 12.18 26.60
N GLU A 415 9.58 13.46 26.21
CA GLU A 415 9.52 14.59 27.13
C GLU A 415 8.18 14.65 27.87
N ILE A 416 7.05 14.52 27.16
CA ILE A 416 5.73 14.51 27.81
C ILE A 416 5.58 13.29 28.74
N THR A 417 6.12 12.13 28.35
CA THR A 417 6.15 10.94 29.22
C THR A 417 6.99 11.19 30.49
N ASN A 418 8.14 11.87 30.35
CA ASN A 418 8.96 12.26 31.48
C ASN A 418 8.22 13.23 32.44
N TRP A 419 7.45 14.17 31.90
CA TRP A 419 6.64 15.10 32.73
C TRP A 419 5.57 14.36 33.51
N ALA A 420 4.97 13.31 32.94
CA ALA A 420 4.00 12.48 33.65
C ALA A 420 4.64 11.67 34.80
N LEU A 421 5.82 11.10 34.57
CA LEU A 421 6.50 10.23 35.52
C LEU A 421 7.34 10.98 36.55
N LYS A 422 7.72 12.24 36.25
CA LYS A 422 8.58 13.08 37.06
C LYS A 422 7.97 14.47 37.20
N PRO A 423 7.04 14.68 38.15
CA PRO A 423 6.31 15.94 38.31
C PRO A 423 7.19 17.18 38.45
N GLU A 424 8.39 17.02 39.00
CA GLU A 424 9.40 18.07 39.13
C GLU A 424 9.96 18.59 37.80
N LYS A 425 9.79 17.81 36.71
CA LYS A 425 10.19 18.20 35.36
C LYS A 425 9.08 18.87 34.56
N PHE A 426 7.86 18.96 35.11
CA PHE A 426 6.74 19.60 34.42
C PHE A 426 7.02 21.10 34.22
N PRO A 427 7.12 21.59 32.96
CA PRO A 427 7.66 22.93 32.72
C PRO A 427 6.64 24.06 32.86
N PHE A 428 5.39 23.72 33.12
CA PHE A 428 4.32 24.70 33.30
C PHE A 428 4.06 24.95 34.77
N LYS A 429 4.06 26.22 35.15
CA LYS A 429 3.82 26.66 36.54
C LYS A 429 2.40 27.15 36.73
#